data_be4ebe1341a2f627669d4200288fccfe
#
_entry.id   be4ebe1341a2f627669d4200288fccfe
#
_cell.length_a   1.000
_cell.length_b   1.000
_cell.length_c   1.000
_cell.angle_alpha   90.00
_cell.angle_beta   90.00
_cell.angle_gamma   90.00
#
_symmetry.space_group_name_H-M   'P 1'
#
loop_
_entity.id
_entity.type
_entity.pdbx_description
1 polymer ?
#
loop_
_entity_poly.entity_id
_entity_poly.type
_entity_poly.pdbx_seq_one_letter_code
_entity_poly.pdbx_strand_id
1 'polypeptide(L)'
;MSLSKSVKNGVKKAVSWINNFEQTAAELAIENNYQYVICGHIHQPQQRVVTTEKGSVTYLNSGDWIENLTSLEYYDNAWCLYQYDPKQFEETNKKSKIIQLQDELSVITQEVAFQVSM
;
A
#
# COMPACT_ATOMS: atom_id res chain seq x y z
N MET A 1 0.12 -39.60 12.04
CA MET A 1 -0.37 -38.29 11.53
C MET A 1 0.48 -37.87 10.34
N SER A 2 -0.11 -37.58 9.20
CA SER A 2 0.67 -37.15 8.05
C SER A 2 1.09 -35.66 8.24
N LEU A 3 2.30 -35.32 7.77
CA LEU A 3 2.83 -33.93 7.82
C LEU A 3 1.89 -32.92 7.16
N SER A 4 1.24 -33.30 6.05
CA SER A 4 0.28 -32.48 5.33
C SER A 4 -0.96 -32.13 6.16
N LYS A 5 -1.45 -33.03 7.01
CA LYS A 5 -2.58 -32.75 7.92
C LYS A 5 -2.19 -31.76 9.03
N SER A 6 -0.99 -31.89 9.57
CA SER A 6 -0.45 -30.97 10.57
C SER A 6 -0.28 -29.55 10.01
N VAL A 7 0.25 -29.42 8.79
CA VAL A 7 0.38 -28.12 8.09
C VAL A 7 -0.98 -27.48 7.83
N LYS A 8 -1.95 -28.26 7.32
CA LYS A 8 -3.32 -27.76 7.10
C LYS A 8 -3.98 -27.25 8.38
N ASN A 9 -3.80 -27.95 9.50
CA ASN A 9 -4.35 -27.52 10.79
C ASN A 9 -3.67 -26.21 11.30
N GLY A 10 -2.37 -26.07 11.10
CA GLY A 10 -1.64 -24.85 11.42
C GLY A 10 -2.13 -23.65 10.61
N VAL A 11 -2.35 -23.83 9.31
CA VAL A 11 -2.89 -22.79 8.42
C VAL A 11 -4.31 -22.38 8.84
N LYS A 12 -5.20 -23.33 9.15
CA LYS A 12 -6.55 -23.06 9.64
C LYS A 12 -6.55 -22.24 10.93
N LYS A 13 -5.68 -22.54 11.87
CA LYS A 13 -5.53 -21.80 13.12
C LYS A 13 -5.05 -20.36 12.88
N ALA A 14 -4.08 -20.18 11.99
CA ALA A 14 -3.57 -18.87 11.63
C ALA A 14 -4.64 -18.00 10.97
N VAL A 15 -5.40 -18.53 10.02
CA VAL A 15 -6.51 -17.83 9.34
C VAL A 15 -7.61 -17.47 10.34
N SER A 16 -7.99 -18.37 11.23
CA SER A 16 -8.97 -18.10 12.29
C SER A 16 -8.51 -16.98 13.23
N TRP A 17 -7.25 -16.97 13.61
CA TRP A 17 -6.69 -15.92 14.45
C TRP A 17 -6.72 -14.55 13.76
N ILE A 18 -6.34 -14.48 12.49
CA ILE A 18 -6.40 -13.24 11.70
C ILE A 18 -7.84 -12.72 11.60
N ASN A 19 -8.80 -13.59 11.27
CA ASN A 19 -10.20 -13.22 11.18
C ASN A 19 -10.75 -12.70 12.52
N ASN A 20 -10.39 -13.34 13.63
CA ASN A 20 -10.80 -12.89 14.95
C ASN A 20 -10.19 -11.53 15.31
N PHE A 21 -8.93 -11.30 14.96
CA PHE A 21 -8.26 -10.01 15.18
C PHE A 21 -8.96 -8.88 14.44
N GLU A 22 -9.22 -9.06 13.15
CA GLU A 22 -9.89 -8.07 12.30
C GLU A 22 -11.31 -7.78 12.79
N GLN A 23 -12.07 -8.83 13.11
CA GLN A 23 -13.44 -8.71 13.59
C GLN A 23 -13.50 -7.98 14.93
N THR A 24 -12.63 -8.33 15.88
CA THR A 24 -12.56 -7.70 17.19
C THR A 24 -12.20 -6.21 17.07
N ALA A 25 -11.22 -5.88 16.24
CA ALA A 25 -10.83 -4.49 16.01
C ALA A 25 -11.98 -3.67 15.40
N ALA A 26 -12.68 -4.24 14.43
CA ALA A 26 -13.83 -3.60 13.78
C ALA A 26 -15.00 -3.39 14.76
N GLU A 27 -15.35 -4.39 15.56
CA GLU A 27 -16.43 -4.30 16.55
C GLU A 27 -16.13 -3.23 17.61
N LEU A 28 -14.91 -3.18 18.10
CA LEU A 28 -14.49 -2.16 19.05
C LEU A 28 -14.59 -0.74 18.48
N ALA A 29 -14.23 -0.57 17.22
CA ALA A 29 -14.33 0.71 16.53
C ALA A 29 -15.81 1.12 16.30
N ILE A 30 -16.66 0.17 15.93
CA ILE A 30 -18.10 0.41 15.77
C ILE A 30 -18.75 0.81 17.10
N GLU A 31 -18.41 0.13 18.18
CA GLU A 31 -18.92 0.44 19.54
C GLU A 31 -18.51 1.84 20.00
N ASN A 32 -17.38 2.34 19.54
CA ASN A 32 -16.93 3.70 19.85
C ASN A 32 -17.29 4.75 18.79
N ASN A 33 -18.11 4.38 17.80
CA ASN A 33 -18.56 5.24 16.69
C ASN A 33 -17.43 5.82 15.85
N TYR A 34 -16.35 5.08 15.64
CA TYR A 34 -15.29 5.47 14.75
C TYR A 34 -15.61 5.12 13.30
N GLN A 35 -15.20 5.97 12.38
CA GLN A 35 -15.36 5.74 10.94
C GLN A 35 -14.30 4.79 10.38
N TYR A 36 -13.12 4.79 10.99
CA TYR A 36 -11.95 4.03 10.56
C TYR A 36 -11.32 3.32 11.74
N VAL A 37 -10.80 2.13 11.50
CA VAL A 37 -9.87 1.44 12.38
C VAL A 37 -8.64 1.04 11.58
N ILE A 38 -7.48 1.46 12.05
CA ILE A 38 -6.20 1.22 11.39
C ILE A 38 -5.39 0.27 12.25
N CYS A 39 -4.99 -0.84 11.68
CA CYS A 39 -4.20 -1.87 12.33
C CYS A 39 -2.93 -2.19 11.52
N GLY A 40 -1.97 -2.76 12.21
CA GLY A 40 -0.77 -3.36 11.65
C GLY A 40 -0.56 -4.75 12.24
N HIS A 41 0.67 -5.13 12.49
CA HIS A 41 1.11 -6.31 13.25
C HIS A 41 0.88 -7.67 12.56
N ILE A 42 -0.29 -7.94 12.03
CA ILE A 42 -0.60 -9.23 11.39
C ILE A 42 -0.05 -9.37 9.96
N HIS A 43 0.54 -8.32 9.42
CA HIS A 43 1.15 -8.29 8.07
C HIS A 43 0.18 -8.72 6.94
N GLN A 44 -1.11 -8.45 7.13
CA GLN A 44 -2.16 -8.73 6.15
C GLN A 44 -2.76 -7.41 5.64
N PRO A 45 -2.28 -6.89 4.52
CA PRO A 45 -2.80 -5.64 3.96
C PRO A 45 -4.27 -5.80 3.61
N GLN A 46 -5.09 -4.84 4.06
CA GLN A 46 -6.52 -4.90 3.86
C GLN A 46 -7.16 -3.52 3.89
N GLN A 47 -8.14 -3.34 3.04
CA GLN A 47 -9.03 -2.18 3.05
C GLN A 47 -10.44 -2.69 2.75
N ARG A 48 -11.30 -2.70 3.76
CA ARG A 48 -12.68 -3.18 3.60
C ARG A 48 -13.63 -2.55 4.61
N VAL A 49 -14.91 -2.51 4.27
CA VAL A 49 -15.97 -2.12 5.19
C VAL A 49 -16.46 -3.34 5.96
N VAL A 50 -16.49 -3.23 7.27
CA VAL A 50 -17.10 -4.23 8.16
C VAL A 50 -18.40 -3.66 8.69
N THR A 51 -19.48 -4.40 8.54
CA THR A 51 -20.82 -4.01 8.99
C THR A 51 -21.34 -5.01 9.98
N THR A 52 -21.89 -4.52 11.09
CA THR A 52 -22.60 -5.29 12.10
C THR A 52 -23.99 -4.70 12.33
N GLU A 53 -24.80 -5.31 13.18
CA GLU A 53 -26.10 -4.75 13.59
C GLU A 53 -25.97 -3.38 14.28
N LYS A 54 -24.80 -3.09 14.87
CA LYS A 54 -24.53 -1.84 15.59
C LYS A 54 -24.00 -0.71 14.72
N GLY A 55 -23.58 -0.99 13.49
CA GLY A 55 -23.03 0.01 12.57
C GLY A 55 -21.99 -0.56 11.61
N SER A 56 -21.20 0.33 11.02
CA SER A 56 -20.14 -0.03 10.09
C SER A 56 -18.88 0.79 10.33
N VAL A 57 -17.75 0.21 9.96
CA VAL A 57 -16.43 0.84 10.05
C VAL A 57 -15.61 0.43 8.84
N THR A 58 -14.73 1.31 8.38
CA THR A 58 -13.70 0.94 7.41
C THR A 58 -12.49 0.40 8.15
N TYR A 59 -12.22 -0.89 7.98
CA TYR A 59 -11.03 -1.56 8.49
C TYR A 59 -9.89 -1.41 7.50
N LEU A 60 -8.74 -0.96 8.01
CA LEU A 60 -7.53 -0.75 7.26
C LEU A 60 -6.37 -1.47 7.94
N ASN A 61 -5.57 -2.19 7.18
CA ASN A 61 -4.31 -2.74 7.67
C ASN A 61 -3.20 -2.39 6.69
N SER A 62 -2.13 -1.79 7.19
CA SER A 62 -1.01 -1.34 6.37
C SER A 62 -0.21 -2.47 5.72
N GLY A 63 -0.38 -3.69 6.20
CA GLY A 63 0.45 -4.81 5.77
C GLY A 63 1.87 -4.70 6.31
N ASP A 64 2.84 -4.86 5.44
CA ASP A 64 4.26 -4.77 5.77
C ASP A 64 5.09 -4.25 4.58
N TRP A 65 6.30 -3.82 4.88
CA TRP A 65 7.24 -3.33 3.88
C TRP A 65 8.34 -4.34 3.53
N ILE A 66 8.15 -5.61 3.90
CA ILE A 66 9.11 -6.72 3.69
C ILE A 66 8.62 -7.67 2.61
N GLU A 67 7.40 -8.21 2.75
CA GLU A 67 6.81 -9.17 1.83
C GLU A 67 5.78 -8.54 0.90
N ASN A 68 4.83 -7.80 1.48
CA ASN A 68 3.72 -7.23 0.72
C ASN A 68 4.09 -5.89 0.06
N LEU A 69 5.06 -5.16 0.60
CA LEU A 69 5.48 -3.83 0.15
C LEU A 69 4.30 -2.87 0.05
N THR A 70 3.51 -2.83 1.13
CA THR A 70 2.28 -2.04 1.22
C THR A 70 2.36 -0.98 2.31
N SER A 71 1.65 0.11 2.10
CA SER A 71 1.45 1.17 3.08
C SER A 71 0.05 1.75 2.98
N LEU A 72 -0.40 2.42 4.04
CA LEU A 72 -1.62 3.20 4.01
C LEU A 72 -1.25 4.67 3.77
N GLU A 73 -1.91 5.26 2.80
CA GLU A 73 -1.74 6.66 2.44
C GLU A 73 -3.07 7.40 2.59
N TYR A 74 -3.02 8.60 3.16
CA TYR A 74 -4.17 9.48 3.24
C TYR A 74 -3.95 10.68 2.32
N TYR A 75 -4.75 10.76 1.28
CA TYR A 75 -4.67 11.82 0.29
C TYR A 75 -6.08 12.19 -0.21
N ASP A 76 -6.31 13.47 -0.42
CA ASP A 76 -7.58 14.01 -0.93
C ASP A 76 -8.80 13.53 -0.13
N ASN A 77 -8.70 13.56 1.20
CA ASN A 77 -9.72 13.13 2.15
C ASN A 77 -10.09 11.63 2.07
N ALA A 78 -9.23 10.80 1.50
CA ALA A 78 -9.45 9.37 1.40
C ALA A 78 -8.22 8.55 1.82
N TRP A 79 -8.48 7.39 2.40
CA TRP A 79 -7.47 6.38 2.66
C TRP A 79 -7.29 5.49 1.44
N CYS A 80 -6.04 5.19 1.12
CA CYS A 80 -5.68 4.27 0.05
C CYS A 80 -4.62 3.28 0.56
N LEU A 81 -4.81 2.02 0.22
CA LEU A 81 -3.79 1.00 0.41
C LEU A 81 -2.86 1.03 -0.82
N TYR A 82 -1.66 1.54 -0.62
CA TYR A 82 -0.63 1.58 -1.64
C TYR A 82 0.15 0.28 -1.66
N GLN A 83 0.45 -0.22 -2.84
CA GLN A 83 1.37 -1.33 -3.06
C GLN A 83 2.49 -0.89 -3.99
N TYR A 84 3.73 -1.09 -3.56
CA TYR A 84 4.90 -0.77 -4.35
C TYR A 84 5.00 -1.71 -5.57
N ASP A 85 5.15 -1.12 -6.74
CA ASP A 85 5.39 -1.84 -7.99
C ASP A 85 6.76 -1.41 -8.56
N PRO A 86 7.76 -2.32 -8.58
CA PRO A 86 9.08 -2.03 -9.14
C PRO A 86 9.05 -1.51 -10.58
N LYS A 87 8.11 -1.98 -11.39
CA LYS A 87 7.97 -1.57 -12.79
C LYS A 87 7.57 -0.10 -12.93
N GLN A 88 6.64 0.36 -12.10
CA GLN A 88 6.24 1.77 -12.09
C GLN A 88 7.40 2.68 -11.67
N PHE A 89 8.20 2.25 -10.71
CA PHE A 89 9.37 2.99 -10.27
C PHE A 89 10.44 3.08 -11.36
N GLU A 90 10.72 2.01 -12.08
CA GLU A 90 11.64 1.99 -13.21
C GLU A 90 11.18 2.91 -14.35
N GLU A 91 9.89 2.91 -14.68
CA GLU A 91 9.33 3.80 -15.70
C GLU A 91 9.44 5.27 -15.31
N THR A 92 9.16 5.59 -14.05
CA THR A 92 9.29 6.96 -13.52
C THR A 92 10.74 7.42 -13.59
N ASN A 93 11.69 6.59 -13.20
CA ASN A 93 13.12 6.91 -13.28
C ASN A 93 13.59 7.09 -14.72
N LYS A 94 13.13 6.26 -15.65
CA LYS A 94 13.44 6.40 -17.08
C LYS A 94 12.91 7.73 -17.63
N LYS A 95 11.67 8.09 -17.31
CA LYS A 95 11.06 9.37 -17.72
C LYS A 95 11.83 10.57 -17.16
N SER A 96 12.18 10.55 -15.87
CA SER A 96 12.95 11.61 -15.23
C SER A 96 14.32 11.78 -15.87
N LYS A 97 15.01 10.67 -16.16
CA LYS A 97 16.30 10.69 -16.83
C LYS A 97 16.22 11.23 -18.27
N ILE A 98 15.16 10.88 -19.00
CA ILE A 98 14.95 11.40 -20.35
C ILE A 98 14.72 12.92 -20.33
N ILE A 99 13.89 13.41 -19.39
CA ILE A 99 13.63 14.84 -19.23
C ILE A 99 14.92 15.59 -18.93
N GLN A 100 15.73 15.09 -18.00
CA GLN A 100 17.01 15.69 -17.64
C GLN A 100 17.96 15.76 -18.87
N LEU A 101 18.07 14.68 -19.64
CA LEU A 101 18.88 14.65 -20.86
C LEU A 101 18.38 15.63 -21.91
N GLN A 102 17.07 15.80 -22.04
CA GLN A 102 16.49 16.78 -22.97
C GLN A 102 16.80 18.21 -22.56
N ASP A 103 16.74 18.51 -21.26
CA ASP A 103 17.09 19.83 -20.72
C ASP A 103 18.58 20.14 -20.93
N GLU A 104 19.46 19.20 -20.65
CA GLU A 104 20.91 19.34 -20.91
C GLU A 104 21.19 19.56 -22.41
N LEU A 105 20.55 18.82 -23.29
CA LEU A 105 20.69 18.96 -24.73
C LEU A 105 20.19 20.33 -25.21
N SER A 106 19.09 20.83 -24.66
CA SER A 106 18.53 22.16 -24.96
C SER A 106 19.51 23.27 -24.60
N VAL A 107 20.17 23.19 -23.43
CA VAL A 107 21.19 24.15 -23.01
C VAL A 107 22.39 24.15 -23.96
N ILE A 108 22.92 22.98 -24.33
CA ILE A 108 24.03 22.84 -25.29
C ILE A 108 23.64 23.42 -26.66
N THR A 109 22.45 23.18 -27.15
CA THR A 109 21.96 23.70 -28.42
C THR A 109 21.89 25.24 -28.41
N GLN A 110 21.45 25.85 -27.32
CA GLN A 110 21.42 27.31 -27.14
C GLN A 110 22.83 27.91 -27.11
N GLU A 111 23.78 27.27 -26.44
CA GLU A 111 25.18 27.73 -26.40
C GLU A 111 25.83 27.68 -27.77
N VAL A 112 25.63 26.59 -28.53
CA VAL A 112 26.12 26.46 -29.89
C VAL A 112 25.51 27.50 -30.84
N ALA A 113 24.20 27.72 -30.73
CA ALA A 113 23.51 28.76 -31.52
C ALA A 113 24.06 30.18 -31.23
N PHE A 114 24.34 30.48 -29.97
CA PHE A 114 24.95 31.74 -29.56
C PHE A 114 26.35 31.91 -30.15
N GLN A 115 27.21 30.89 -30.13
CA GLN A 115 28.55 30.93 -30.71
C GLN A 115 28.52 31.11 -32.23
N VAL A 116 27.57 30.49 -32.95
CA VAL A 116 27.43 30.60 -34.41
C VAL A 116 26.91 31.97 -34.82
N SER A 117 26.12 32.65 -33.99
CA SER A 117 25.58 33.99 -34.26
C SER A 117 26.56 35.14 -34.01
N MET A 118 27.69 34.86 -33.39
CA MET A 118 28.82 35.78 -33.20
C MET A 118 29.78 35.74 -34.38
#